data_381c5c2c976ba5050b9aa182106ba7e0
#
_entry.id   381c5c2c976ba5050b9aa182106ba7e0
#
_cell.length_a   1.000
_cell.length_b   1.000
_cell.length_c   1.000
_cell.angle_alpha   90.00
_cell.angle_beta   90.00
_cell.angle_gamma   90.00
#
_symmetry.space_group_name_H-M   'P 1'
#
loop_
_entity.id
_entity.type
_entity.pdbx_description
1 polymer ?
#
loop_
_entity_poly.entity_id
_entity_poly.type
_entity_poly.pdbx_seq_one_letter_code
_entity_poly.pdbx_strand_id
1 'polypeptide(L)'
;MSLKTRSSAAIDKAQLRLALLKSIDENLDLGHGLTIEAYNHLINTTRAMVEANNTLVSNLEESRKTLTQMDKALSEMSERMLSGVATVYGKNSMEYSKAGGSNRKRSKQSSSKVTPVVAVLATQPTQAAITNASTNGNGTTPLL
;
A
#
# COMPACT_ATOMS: atom_id res chain seq x y z
N MET A 1 -6.64 -12.97 5.50
CA MET A 1 -6.02 -14.04 4.74
C MET A 1 -4.55 -13.75 4.59
N SER A 2 -3.72 -14.67 5.02
CA SER A 2 -2.28 -14.54 4.80
C SER A 2 -1.96 -14.99 3.38
N LEU A 3 -1.23 -14.17 2.68
CA LEU A 3 -0.77 -14.50 1.35
C LEU A 3 0.46 -15.42 1.48
N LYS A 4 0.39 -16.57 0.88
CA LYS A 4 1.49 -17.51 0.96
C LYS A 4 2.56 -17.20 -0.09
N THR A 5 3.81 -17.26 0.33
CA THR A 5 4.94 -17.26 -0.58
C THR A 5 4.87 -18.49 -1.49
N ARG A 6 5.32 -18.32 -2.71
CA ARG A 6 5.27 -19.38 -3.70
C ARG A 6 6.61 -20.09 -3.82
N SER A 7 6.60 -21.39 -3.79
CA SER A 7 7.70 -22.21 -4.28
C SER A 7 7.28 -22.80 -5.63
N SER A 8 8.24 -23.09 -6.48
CA SER A 8 7.93 -23.63 -7.81
C SER A 8 8.54 -25.01 -7.99
N ALA A 9 7.69 -26.00 -7.91
CA ALA A 9 8.09 -27.38 -8.20
C ALA A 9 8.57 -27.55 -9.66
N ALA A 10 8.13 -26.68 -10.56
CA ALA A 10 8.59 -26.67 -11.94
C ALA A 10 10.06 -26.27 -12.03
N ILE A 11 10.52 -25.31 -11.21
CA ILE A 11 11.91 -24.92 -11.15
C ILE A 11 12.77 -26.06 -10.65
N ASP A 12 12.36 -26.76 -9.59
CA ASP A 12 13.10 -27.88 -9.02
C ASP A 12 13.26 -29.01 -10.04
N LYS A 13 12.20 -29.34 -10.73
CA LYS A 13 12.22 -30.35 -11.81
C LYS A 13 13.09 -29.91 -12.97
N ALA A 14 13.02 -28.64 -13.34
CA ALA A 14 13.80 -28.09 -14.43
C ALA A 14 15.30 -28.10 -14.11
N GLN A 15 15.67 -27.78 -12.87
CA GLN A 15 17.06 -27.81 -12.41
C GLN A 15 17.61 -29.24 -12.45
N LEU A 16 16.83 -30.20 -11.96
CA LEU A 16 17.23 -31.60 -12.01
C LEU A 16 17.43 -32.03 -13.47
N ARG A 17 16.51 -31.69 -14.35
CA ARG A 17 16.60 -32.02 -15.76
C ARG A 17 17.79 -31.34 -16.43
N LEU A 18 18.07 -30.07 -16.09
CA LEU A 18 19.23 -29.35 -16.59
C LEU A 18 20.53 -30.07 -16.22
N ALA A 19 20.64 -30.52 -14.97
CA ALA A 19 21.80 -31.27 -14.51
C ALA A 19 21.99 -32.58 -15.30
N LEU A 20 20.90 -33.28 -15.55
CA LEU A 20 20.91 -34.52 -16.34
C LEU A 20 21.30 -34.24 -17.80
N LEU A 21 20.79 -33.19 -18.39
CA LEU A 21 21.11 -32.80 -19.75
C LEU A 21 22.59 -32.40 -19.88
N LYS A 22 23.13 -31.68 -18.93
CA LYS A 22 24.56 -31.32 -18.88
C LYS A 22 25.48 -32.53 -18.75
N SER A 23 24.98 -33.60 -18.14
CA SER A 23 25.76 -34.85 -18.06
C SER A 23 25.85 -35.58 -19.41
N ILE A 24 24.95 -35.24 -20.35
CA ILE A 24 25.01 -35.79 -21.72
C ILE A 24 25.98 -34.95 -22.55
N ASP A 25 25.77 -33.65 -22.56
CA ASP A 25 26.64 -32.70 -23.26
C ASP A 25 26.43 -31.31 -22.63
N GLU A 26 27.51 -30.69 -22.19
CA GLU A 26 27.49 -29.36 -21.59
C GLU A 26 27.00 -28.28 -22.55
N ASN A 27 27.22 -28.48 -23.85
CA ASN A 27 26.82 -27.54 -24.90
C ASN A 27 25.70 -28.10 -25.77
N LEU A 28 24.85 -28.92 -25.21
CA LEU A 28 23.77 -29.58 -25.91
C LEU A 28 22.89 -28.59 -26.66
N ASP A 29 22.76 -28.78 -27.95
CA ASP A 29 21.85 -28.02 -28.82
C ASP A 29 20.99 -29.01 -29.60
N LEU A 30 19.69 -29.01 -29.32
CA LEU A 30 18.74 -29.90 -29.98
C LEU A 30 18.09 -29.26 -31.20
N GLY A 31 18.47 -28.04 -31.53
CA GLY A 31 17.86 -27.26 -32.59
C GLY A 31 16.59 -26.50 -32.11
N HIS A 32 16.10 -25.64 -32.96
CA HIS A 32 14.88 -24.85 -32.68
C HIS A 32 14.93 -24.06 -31.39
N GLY A 33 16.11 -23.60 -30.97
CA GLY A 33 16.29 -22.85 -29.73
C GLY A 33 16.32 -23.70 -28.47
N LEU A 34 16.34 -25.02 -28.59
CA LEU A 34 16.40 -25.93 -27.44
C LEU A 34 17.86 -26.19 -27.04
N THR A 35 18.46 -25.22 -26.38
CA THR A 35 19.84 -25.27 -25.91
C THR A 35 19.91 -25.28 -24.39
N ILE A 36 21.04 -25.78 -23.88
CA ILE A 36 21.32 -25.72 -22.42
C ILE A 36 21.30 -24.28 -21.93
N GLU A 37 21.86 -23.38 -22.71
CA GLU A 37 21.93 -21.95 -22.36
C GLU A 37 20.54 -21.34 -22.26
N ALA A 38 19.69 -21.53 -23.26
CA ALA A 38 18.32 -21.01 -23.26
C ALA A 38 17.51 -21.61 -22.11
N TYR A 39 17.67 -22.88 -21.83
CA TYR A 39 16.96 -23.56 -20.74
C TYR A 39 17.42 -23.04 -19.38
N ASN A 40 18.70 -22.90 -19.18
CA ASN A 40 19.27 -22.33 -17.95
C ASN A 40 18.81 -20.88 -17.74
N HIS A 41 18.79 -20.09 -18.80
CA HIS A 41 18.30 -18.72 -18.75
C HIS A 41 16.83 -18.66 -18.31
N LEU A 42 16.00 -19.51 -18.89
CA LEU A 42 14.57 -19.57 -18.51
C LEU A 42 14.38 -19.99 -17.04
N ILE A 43 15.16 -20.95 -16.56
CA ILE A 43 15.14 -21.38 -15.15
C ILE A 43 15.48 -20.19 -14.23
N ASN A 44 16.57 -19.49 -14.54
CA ASN A 44 17.03 -18.37 -13.72
C ASN A 44 16.04 -17.19 -13.75
N THR A 45 15.46 -16.88 -14.89
CA THR A 45 14.46 -15.84 -15.05
C THR A 45 13.20 -16.18 -14.24
N THR A 46 12.76 -17.43 -14.31
CA THR A 46 11.60 -17.90 -13.56
C THR A 46 11.84 -17.84 -12.05
N ARG A 47 13.04 -18.22 -11.62
CA ARG A 47 13.44 -18.12 -10.21
C ARG A 47 13.41 -16.69 -9.73
N ALA A 48 14.00 -15.78 -10.47
CA ALA A 48 14.01 -14.36 -10.12
C ALA A 48 12.59 -13.80 -10.01
N MET A 49 11.69 -14.23 -10.89
CA MET A 49 10.29 -13.84 -10.83
C MET A 49 9.57 -14.36 -9.60
N VAL A 50 9.83 -15.60 -9.20
CA VAL A 50 9.27 -16.18 -7.97
C VAL A 50 9.78 -15.43 -6.75
N GLU A 51 11.06 -15.12 -6.70
CA GLU A 51 11.66 -14.35 -5.60
C GLU A 51 11.07 -12.95 -5.52
N ALA A 52 10.95 -12.27 -6.66
CA ALA A 52 10.33 -10.95 -6.73
C ALA A 52 8.87 -10.97 -6.24
N ASN A 53 8.11 -11.98 -6.66
CA ASN A 53 6.74 -12.16 -6.21
C ASN A 53 6.66 -12.39 -4.70
N ASN A 54 7.54 -13.21 -4.16
CA ASN A 54 7.58 -13.49 -2.72
C ASN A 54 7.94 -12.25 -1.90
N THR A 55 8.84 -11.43 -2.42
CA THR A 55 9.20 -10.15 -1.80
C THR A 55 8.00 -9.19 -1.78
N LEU A 56 7.26 -9.10 -2.89
CA LEU A 56 6.05 -8.29 -2.96
C LEU A 56 4.97 -8.76 -1.97
N VAL A 57 4.81 -10.07 -1.83
CA VAL A 57 3.88 -10.65 -0.86
C VAL A 57 4.28 -10.28 0.57
N SER A 58 5.56 -10.38 0.90
CA SER A 58 6.07 -10.02 2.22
C SER A 58 5.88 -8.53 2.51
N ASN A 59 6.19 -7.67 1.54
CA ASN A 59 6.01 -6.24 1.67
C ASN A 59 4.53 -5.87 1.86
N LEU A 60 3.66 -6.55 1.16
CA LEU A 60 2.22 -6.34 1.29
C LEU A 60 1.72 -6.74 2.68
N GLU A 61 2.20 -7.85 3.22
CA GLU A 61 1.84 -8.27 4.58
C GLU A 61 2.34 -7.29 5.63
N GLU A 62 3.56 -6.80 5.48
CA GLU A 62 4.12 -5.78 6.37
C GLU A 62 3.31 -4.48 6.30
N SER A 63 2.97 -4.06 5.09
CA SER A 63 2.13 -2.88 4.86
C SER A 63 0.76 -3.03 5.54
N ARG A 64 0.15 -4.21 5.44
CA ARG A 64 -1.13 -4.49 6.11
C ARG A 64 -1.04 -4.41 7.63
N LYS A 65 0.04 -4.93 8.20
CA LYS A 65 0.27 -4.84 9.65
C LYS A 65 0.41 -3.38 10.08
N THR A 66 1.20 -2.62 9.33
CA THR A 66 1.39 -1.20 9.58
C THR A 66 0.05 -0.44 9.50
N LEU A 67 -0.74 -0.72 8.49
CA LEU A 67 -2.06 -0.12 8.32
C LEU A 67 -2.98 -0.43 9.49
N THR A 68 -3.00 -1.67 9.94
CA THR A 68 -3.79 -2.07 11.12
C THR A 68 -3.36 -1.32 12.37
N GLN A 69 -2.06 -1.13 12.56
CA GLN A 69 -1.53 -0.36 13.69
C GLN A 69 -1.92 1.12 13.59
N MET A 70 -1.88 1.69 12.40
CA MET A 70 -2.28 3.07 12.15
C MET A 70 -3.79 3.26 12.38
N ASP A 71 -4.60 2.32 11.94
CA ASP A 71 -6.04 2.34 12.17
C ASP A 71 -6.37 2.33 13.67
N LYS A 72 -5.65 1.51 14.41
CA LYS A 72 -5.80 1.45 15.86
C LYS A 72 -5.39 2.77 16.51
N ALA A 73 -4.23 3.31 16.15
CA ALA A 73 -3.75 4.59 16.68
C ALA A 73 -4.72 5.73 16.34
N LEU A 74 -5.27 5.72 15.13
CA LEU A 74 -6.24 6.70 14.69
C LEU A 74 -7.53 6.62 15.50
N SER A 75 -8.03 5.41 15.74
CA SER A 75 -9.22 5.19 16.58
C SER A 75 -9.00 5.68 17.99
N GLU A 76 -7.88 5.34 18.60
CA GLU A 76 -7.54 5.81 19.94
C GLU A 76 -7.41 7.33 20.01
N MET A 77 -6.78 7.94 19.02
CA MET A 77 -6.67 9.40 18.96
C MET A 77 -8.04 10.05 18.78
N SER A 78 -8.91 9.48 17.95
CA SER A 78 -10.26 9.98 17.75
C SER A 78 -11.07 9.97 19.06
N GLU A 79 -10.96 8.89 19.82
CA GLU A 79 -11.62 8.80 21.12
C GLU A 79 -11.06 9.83 22.12
N ARG A 80 -9.75 10.01 22.12
CA ARG A 80 -9.10 11.03 22.98
C ARG A 80 -9.51 12.44 22.60
N MET A 81 -9.61 12.73 21.31
CA MET A 81 -10.07 14.02 20.81
C MET A 81 -11.50 14.30 21.28
N LEU A 82 -12.37 13.31 21.14
CA LEU A 82 -13.76 13.44 21.58
C LEU A 82 -13.85 13.62 23.12
N SER A 83 -13.07 12.83 23.86
CA SER A 83 -12.96 12.98 25.31
C SER A 83 -12.42 14.34 25.73
N GLY A 84 -11.45 14.85 25.00
CA GLY A 84 -10.90 16.20 25.20
C GLY A 84 -11.97 17.27 25.01
N VAL A 85 -12.77 17.16 23.96
CA VAL A 85 -13.90 18.09 23.75
C VAL A 85 -14.90 18.01 24.90
N ALA A 86 -15.20 16.80 25.36
CA ALA A 86 -16.09 16.61 26.51
C ALA A 86 -15.53 17.25 27.79
N THR A 87 -14.23 17.19 27.99
CA THR A 87 -13.57 17.77 29.15
C THR A 87 -13.57 19.30 29.10
N VAL A 88 -13.28 19.88 27.97
CA VAL A 88 -13.16 21.33 27.82
C VAL A 88 -14.53 22.01 27.69
N TYR A 89 -15.43 21.47 26.91
CA TYR A 89 -16.72 22.09 26.61
C TYR A 89 -17.91 21.44 27.32
N GLY A 90 -17.73 20.23 27.80
CA GLY A 90 -18.79 19.45 28.44
C GLY A 90 -19.53 18.51 27.49
N LYS A 91 -20.02 17.41 28.04
CA LYS A 91 -20.74 16.38 27.27
C LYS A 91 -22.06 16.86 26.69
N ASN A 92 -22.65 17.92 27.27
CA ASN A 92 -23.93 18.46 26.82
C ASN A 92 -23.75 19.70 25.91
N SER A 93 -22.53 20.02 25.56
CA SER A 93 -22.22 21.17 24.73
C SER A 93 -22.51 20.93 23.25
N MET A 94 -22.66 22.02 22.50
CA MET A 94 -22.79 21.96 21.07
C MET A 94 -21.52 21.46 20.43
N GLU A 95 -20.38 21.81 20.97
CA GLU A 95 -19.05 21.42 20.53
C GLU A 95 -18.89 19.91 20.57
N TYR A 96 -19.32 19.29 21.65
CA TYR A 96 -19.27 17.83 21.78
C TYR A 96 -20.16 17.14 20.74
N SER A 97 -21.34 17.68 20.51
CA SER A 97 -22.25 17.17 19.48
C SER A 97 -21.67 17.34 18.07
N LYS A 98 -21.03 18.48 17.80
CA LYS A 98 -20.37 18.73 16.53
C LYS A 98 -19.17 17.82 16.29
N ALA A 99 -18.47 17.44 17.35
CA ALA A 99 -17.35 16.52 17.30
C ALA A 99 -17.77 15.04 17.12
N GLY A 100 -19.05 14.78 17.07
CA GLY A 100 -19.58 13.42 16.91
C GLY A 100 -19.97 12.72 18.20
N GLY A 101 -19.93 13.43 19.32
CA GLY A 101 -20.35 12.88 20.59
C GLY A 101 -21.86 12.65 20.65
N SER A 102 -22.27 11.52 21.22
CA SER A 102 -23.66 11.20 21.34
C SER A 102 -24.22 11.80 22.61
N ASN A 103 -25.16 12.72 22.43
CA ASN A 103 -25.94 13.25 23.54
C ASN A 103 -27.21 12.41 23.63
N ARG A 104 -27.45 11.79 24.77
CA ARG A 104 -28.60 10.87 24.97
C ARG A 104 -29.94 11.44 24.58
N LYS A 105 -30.07 12.76 24.55
CA LYS A 105 -31.32 13.42 24.16
C LYS A 105 -31.53 13.58 22.67
N ARG A 106 -30.49 13.31 21.84
CA ARG A 106 -30.57 13.52 20.40
C ARG A 106 -30.22 12.27 19.57
N SER A 107 -30.45 11.11 20.12
CA SER A 107 -29.99 9.87 19.48
C SER A 107 -30.60 9.54 18.11
N LYS A 108 -31.51 10.36 17.61
CA LYS A 108 -32.20 10.09 16.34
C LYS A 108 -31.67 10.83 15.12
N GLN A 109 -30.66 11.66 15.27
CA GLN A 109 -30.21 12.49 14.13
C GLN A 109 -28.73 12.46 13.80
N SER A 110 -27.96 11.56 14.37
CA SER A 110 -26.54 11.71 14.36
C SER A 110 -25.75 11.07 13.25
N SER A 111 -26.36 10.33 12.35
CA SER A 111 -25.58 9.48 11.46
C SER A 111 -25.12 10.08 10.14
N SER A 112 -25.55 11.28 9.81
CA SER A 112 -25.33 11.77 8.46
C SER A 112 -24.35 12.91 8.31
N LYS A 113 -23.70 13.34 9.40
CA LYS A 113 -22.95 14.61 9.36
C LYS A 113 -21.44 14.54 9.35
N VAL A 114 -20.89 13.38 9.32
CA VAL A 114 -19.42 13.26 9.39
C VAL A 114 -18.77 13.39 8.03
N THR A 115 -19.50 13.06 7.00
CA THR A 115 -18.96 12.98 5.65
C THR A 115 -18.48 14.32 5.06
N PRO A 116 -19.15 15.43 5.27
CA PRO A 116 -18.72 16.69 4.66
C PRO A 116 -17.39 17.23 5.20
N VAL A 117 -17.07 16.93 6.42
CA VAL A 117 -15.83 17.43 7.03
C VAL A 117 -14.59 16.81 6.39
N VAL A 118 -14.67 15.56 6.07
CA VAL A 118 -13.56 14.85 5.45
C VAL A 118 -13.30 15.37 4.03
N ALA A 119 -14.35 15.68 3.29
CA ALA A 119 -14.24 16.20 1.95
C ALA A 119 -13.55 17.56 1.92
N VAL A 120 -13.83 18.43 2.86
CA VAL A 120 -13.21 19.75 2.96
C VAL A 120 -11.71 19.64 3.25
N LEU A 121 -11.33 18.76 4.15
CA LEU A 121 -9.94 18.57 4.49
C LEU A 121 -9.12 18.00 3.33
N ALA A 122 -9.72 17.17 2.52
CA ALA A 122 -9.04 16.55 1.40
C ALA A 122 -8.73 17.56 0.28
N THR A 123 -9.55 18.58 0.13
CA THR A 123 -9.38 19.52 -0.99
C THR A 123 -8.38 20.62 -0.73
N GLN A 124 -8.26 21.08 0.46
CA GLN A 124 -7.42 22.23 0.74
C GLN A 124 -5.92 22.08 0.42
N PRO A 125 -5.26 21.06 0.86
CA PRO A 125 -3.82 20.99 0.62
C PRO A 125 -3.45 20.87 -0.86
N THR A 126 -4.28 20.26 -1.61
CA THR A 126 -3.98 20.03 -3.02
C THR A 126 -3.96 21.33 -3.82
N GLN A 127 -4.92 22.18 -3.57
CA GLN A 127 -5.02 23.42 -4.30
C GLN A 127 -3.86 24.39 -4.00
N ALA A 128 -3.48 24.47 -2.75
CA ALA A 128 -2.38 25.34 -2.37
C ALA A 128 -1.07 24.95 -3.03
N ALA A 129 -0.78 23.68 -3.06
CA ALA A 129 0.45 23.19 -3.65
C ALA A 129 0.54 23.50 -5.15
N ILE A 130 -0.54 23.30 -5.87
CA ILE A 130 -0.57 23.53 -7.31
C ILE A 130 -0.39 25.02 -7.64
N THR A 131 -1.05 25.87 -6.92
CA THR A 131 -0.97 27.27 -7.17
C THR A 131 0.43 27.82 -6.97
N ASN A 132 1.06 27.40 -5.93
CA ASN A 132 2.41 27.87 -5.66
C ASN A 132 3.41 27.44 -6.71
N ALA A 133 3.30 26.23 -7.15
CA ALA A 133 4.21 25.71 -8.15
C ALA A 133 4.10 26.46 -9.47
N SER A 134 2.90 26.79 -9.87
CA SER A 134 2.74 27.47 -11.13
C SER A 134 3.21 28.93 -11.08
N THR A 135 3.04 29.56 -9.98
CA THR A 135 3.43 30.93 -9.86
C THR A 135 4.91 31.12 -9.96
N ASN A 136 5.61 30.21 -9.37
CA ASN A 136 7.02 30.39 -9.33
C ASN A 136 7.66 30.28 -10.65
N GLY A 137 7.11 29.48 -11.45
CA GLY A 137 7.68 29.23 -12.73
C GLY A 137 7.88 30.43 -13.55
N ASN A 138 7.15 31.44 -13.25
CA ASN A 138 7.19 32.43 -14.06
C ASN A 138 8.01 33.44 -13.87
N GLY A 139 8.11 33.66 -12.91
CA GLY A 139 8.82 34.73 -12.74
C GLY A 139 9.95 34.98 -13.51
N THR A 140 10.35 34.26 -14.02
CA THR A 140 11.41 34.48 -14.44
C THR A 140 11.75 35.03 -15.51
N THR A 141 11.84 34.99 -15.93
CA THR A 141 12.27 35.26 -16.86
C THR A 141 12.70 36.15 -17.45
N PRO A 142 12.95 36.68 -17.54
CA PRO A 142 13.35 37.46 -18.06
C PRO A 142 14.24 37.82 -18.66
N LEU A 143 14.62 38.01 -18.77
CA LEU A 143 15.25 38.35 -19.23
C LEU A 143 15.88 39.03 -19.76
N LEU A 144 16.15 39.20 -19.87
CA LEU A 144 16.77 39.78 -20.40
C LEU A 144 17.43 39.99 -20.99
#